data_e6bb9a06be5d5b3bd79bbd5f9429cb4d
#
_entry.id   e6bb9a06be5d5b3bd79bbd5f9429cb4d
#
_cell.length_a   1.000
_cell.length_b   1.000
_cell.length_c   1.000
_cell.angle_alpha   90.00
_cell.angle_beta   90.00
_cell.angle_gamma   90.00
#
_symmetry.space_group_name_H-M   'P 1'
#
loop_
_entity.id
_entity.type
_entity.pdbx_description
1 polymer ?
#
loop_
_entity_poly.entity_id
_entity_poly.type
_entity_poly.pdbx_seq_one_letter_code
_entity_poly.pdbx_strand_id
1 'polypeptide(L)'
;ADDTQQTEETSGIDAGALYAIGGGSTGGTFNAMGNLFVQFFNDSERFGQFSSTATTGGVQNVIFMENGTTDFGIIGQSVFVQAVDGTDSFAETGPDDNLVIIAPLYSAIFQQFVSKDIHSEADLKGKKLIVGGPGSGDLAISEALYAAMGMTFEDFEPLYLGSTEGAETMKDGHADGAIALTQLPFSTFVELTNADKAYLIPLEQDTIDAMCDPGDHSYPSYYPAVIPADTYKNQTEELPTFATGTYLCCRADLGEELIYEMTKYMWENIERLNTLHAAVADLTIDAL
;
A
#
# COMPACT_ATOMS: atom_id res chain seq x y z
N ALA A 1 -3.53 38.95 -45.42
CA ALA A 1 -2.58 38.13 -44.72
C ALA A 1 -2.82 38.35 -43.23
N ASP A 2 -3.58 37.44 -42.67
CA ASP A 2 -3.95 37.44 -41.26
C ASP A 2 -3.01 36.43 -40.58
N ASP A 3 -2.04 36.97 -39.88
CA ASP A 3 -1.04 36.19 -39.16
C ASP A 3 -1.61 35.91 -37.75
N THR A 4 -2.35 34.83 -37.65
CA THR A 4 -2.78 34.30 -36.36
C THR A 4 -1.57 33.63 -35.72
N GLN A 5 -0.78 34.37 -34.97
CA GLN A 5 0.13 33.81 -33.98
C GLN A 5 -0.71 33.04 -32.95
N GLN A 6 -0.71 31.72 -33.04
CA GLN A 6 -1.02 30.85 -31.90
C GLN A 6 0.07 31.13 -30.86
N THR A 7 -0.30 31.86 -29.81
CA THR A 7 0.45 31.86 -28.56
C THR A 7 0.39 30.44 -28.05
N GLU A 8 1.50 29.70 -28.14
CA GLU A 8 1.73 28.53 -27.28
C GLU A 8 1.60 29.05 -25.84
N GLU A 9 0.53 28.69 -25.16
CA GLU A 9 0.47 28.77 -23.70
C GLU A 9 1.62 27.91 -23.21
N THR A 10 2.69 28.56 -22.74
CA THR A 10 3.76 27.86 -22.02
C THR A 10 3.14 27.26 -20.77
N SER A 11 3.03 25.93 -20.72
CA SER A 11 2.60 25.22 -19.52
C SER A 11 3.45 25.71 -18.35
N GLY A 12 2.82 26.02 -17.21
CA GLY A 12 3.51 26.44 -15.97
C GLY A 12 4.38 25.35 -15.36
N ILE A 13 4.57 24.23 -16.04
CA ILE A 13 5.34 23.07 -15.57
C ILE A 13 6.82 23.31 -15.79
N ASP A 14 7.59 23.29 -14.70
CA ASP A 14 9.06 23.42 -14.74
C ASP A 14 9.71 22.05 -15.06
N ALA A 15 10.14 21.87 -16.29
CA ALA A 15 10.88 20.68 -16.72
C ALA A 15 12.27 20.52 -16.04
N GLY A 16 12.74 21.54 -15.33
CA GLY A 16 13.98 21.48 -14.54
C GLY A 16 13.74 21.17 -13.05
N ALA A 17 12.50 21.05 -12.61
CA ALA A 17 12.16 20.74 -11.23
C ALA A 17 12.67 19.36 -10.82
N LEU A 18 12.95 19.20 -9.53
CA LEU A 18 13.38 17.94 -8.92
C LEU A 18 12.29 17.47 -7.95
N TYR A 19 11.81 16.25 -8.14
CA TYR A 19 10.76 15.64 -7.34
C TYR A 19 11.23 14.35 -6.69
N ALA A 20 10.74 14.08 -5.48
CA ALA A 20 11.00 12.86 -4.76
C ALA A 20 9.69 12.07 -4.52
N ILE A 21 9.73 10.76 -4.76
CA ILE A 21 8.61 9.84 -4.51
C ILE A 21 8.96 8.96 -3.32
N GLY A 22 8.18 9.04 -2.23
CA GLY A 22 8.24 8.10 -1.12
C GLY A 22 7.70 6.74 -1.55
N GLY A 23 8.54 5.73 -1.55
CA GLY A 23 8.17 4.34 -1.83
C GLY A 23 7.83 3.59 -0.54
N GLY A 24 8.53 2.52 -0.28
CA GLY A 24 8.44 1.69 0.92
C GLY A 24 9.78 1.07 1.24
N SER A 25 9.79 0.06 2.09
CA SER A 25 11.00 -0.69 2.42
C SER A 25 11.57 -1.37 1.17
N THR A 26 12.88 -1.44 1.09
CA THR A 26 13.59 -2.09 -0.02
C THR A 26 13.08 -3.51 -0.23
N GLY A 27 12.73 -3.85 -1.46
CA GLY A 27 12.15 -5.15 -1.83
C GLY A 27 10.64 -5.26 -1.67
N GLY A 28 9.96 -4.27 -1.05
CA GLY A 28 8.52 -4.23 -0.94
C GLY A 28 7.83 -3.67 -2.18
N THR A 29 6.52 -3.92 -2.32
CA THR A 29 5.72 -3.48 -3.47
C THR A 29 5.66 -1.95 -3.58
N PHE A 30 5.52 -1.22 -2.47
CA PHE A 30 5.53 0.25 -2.49
C PHE A 30 6.85 0.81 -3.03
N ASN A 31 7.99 0.18 -2.68
CA ASN A 31 9.29 0.56 -3.24
C ASN A 31 9.36 0.28 -4.74
N ALA A 32 8.84 -0.86 -5.19
CA ALA A 32 8.75 -1.17 -6.62
C ALA A 32 7.87 -0.15 -7.37
N MET A 33 6.71 0.26 -6.78
CA MET A 33 5.84 1.29 -7.36
C MET A 33 6.52 2.65 -7.41
N GLY A 34 7.21 3.08 -6.35
CA GLY A 34 7.96 4.34 -6.36
C GLY A 34 8.99 4.38 -7.50
N ASN A 35 9.77 3.32 -7.68
CA ASN A 35 10.74 3.21 -8.77
C ASN A 35 10.07 3.16 -10.17
N LEU A 36 8.92 2.51 -10.28
CA LEU A 36 8.13 2.47 -11.51
C LEU A 36 7.72 3.88 -11.93
N PHE A 37 7.16 4.68 -11.02
CA PHE A 37 6.74 6.04 -11.33
C PHE A 37 7.91 6.98 -11.60
N VAL A 38 9.04 6.79 -10.93
CA VAL A 38 10.29 7.49 -11.27
C VAL A 38 10.65 7.24 -12.73
N GLN A 39 10.69 5.98 -13.16
CA GLN A 39 10.96 5.64 -14.56
C GLN A 39 9.89 6.20 -15.50
N PHE A 40 8.61 5.99 -15.17
CA PHE A 40 7.48 6.38 -16.02
C PHE A 40 7.44 7.88 -16.31
N PHE A 41 7.64 8.72 -15.29
CA PHE A 41 7.62 10.17 -15.44
C PHE A 41 8.93 10.72 -16.02
N ASN A 42 10.10 10.18 -15.65
CA ASN A 42 11.37 10.60 -16.23
C ASN A 42 11.44 10.33 -17.74
N ASP A 43 10.91 9.20 -18.20
CA ASP A 43 10.87 8.86 -19.63
C ASP A 43 9.96 9.80 -20.44
N SER A 44 9.07 10.55 -19.79
CA SER A 44 8.20 11.53 -20.43
C SER A 44 8.96 12.80 -20.85
N GLU A 45 10.04 13.14 -20.14
CA GLU A 45 10.80 14.39 -20.25
C GLU A 45 9.95 15.67 -20.09
N ARG A 46 8.73 15.55 -19.49
CA ARG A 46 7.74 16.65 -19.43
C ARG A 46 7.68 17.35 -18.08
N PHE A 47 7.89 16.61 -16.98
CA PHE A 47 7.49 17.04 -15.63
C PHE A 47 8.67 17.37 -14.71
N GLY A 48 9.91 17.30 -15.19
CA GLY A 48 11.11 17.43 -14.38
C GLY A 48 11.79 16.09 -14.13
N GLN A 49 12.60 16.01 -13.08
CA GLN A 49 13.38 14.82 -12.72
C GLN A 49 12.86 14.21 -11.43
N PHE A 50 12.52 12.93 -11.48
CA PHE A 50 12.02 12.18 -10.33
C PHE A 50 13.09 11.26 -9.75
N SER A 51 13.09 11.14 -8.43
CA SER A 51 13.89 10.17 -7.68
C SER A 51 13.03 9.42 -6.69
N SER A 52 13.41 8.19 -6.32
CA SER A 52 12.70 7.39 -5.31
C SER A 52 13.44 7.47 -3.97
N THR A 53 12.69 7.61 -2.90
CA THR A 53 13.16 7.57 -1.52
C THR A 53 12.63 6.32 -0.84
N ALA A 54 13.52 5.45 -0.35
CA ALA A 54 13.12 4.31 0.46
C ALA A 54 12.58 4.79 1.81
N THR A 55 11.46 4.24 2.25
CA THR A 55 10.78 4.58 3.50
C THR A 55 10.35 3.31 4.22
N THR A 56 9.78 3.44 5.41
CA THR A 56 9.18 2.29 6.12
C THR A 56 7.76 1.95 5.63
N GLY A 57 7.11 2.84 4.85
CA GLY A 57 5.78 2.63 4.28
C GLY A 57 4.88 3.87 4.30
N GLY A 58 3.57 3.65 4.18
CA GLY A 58 2.59 4.70 3.94
C GLY A 58 2.57 5.83 4.98
N VAL A 59 2.63 5.52 6.27
CA VAL A 59 2.66 6.55 7.34
C VAL A 59 3.88 7.45 7.18
N GLN A 60 5.06 6.89 6.96
CA GLN A 60 6.26 7.70 6.75
C GLN A 60 6.19 8.51 5.45
N ASN A 61 5.54 7.97 4.41
CA ASN A 61 5.35 8.70 3.15
C ASN A 61 4.50 9.96 3.35
N VAL A 62 3.42 9.89 4.13
CA VAL A 62 2.62 11.07 4.50
C VAL A 62 3.48 12.07 5.27
N ILE A 63 4.15 11.64 6.35
CA ILE A 63 5.02 12.50 7.15
C ILE A 63 6.11 13.18 6.29
N PHE A 64 6.68 12.46 5.32
CA PHE A 64 7.69 13.03 4.42
C PHE A 64 7.11 14.02 3.43
N MET A 65 5.86 13.85 2.98
CA MET A 65 5.15 14.85 2.18
C MET A 65 4.78 16.08 3.01
N GLU A 66 4.25 15.91 4.23
CA GLU A 66 3.92 17.04 5.13
C GLU A 66 5.13 17.93 5.40
N ASN A 67 6.31 17.36 5.61
CA ASN A 67 7.53 18.13 5.92
C ASN A 67 8.36 18.50 4.68
N GLY A 68 7.90 18.18 3.47
CA GLY A 68 8.56 18.51 2.20
C GLY A 68 9.79 17.68 1.88
N THR A 69 10.01 16.54 2.54
CA THR A 69 11.10 15.60 2.22
C THR A 69 10.83 14.86 0.91
N THR A 70 9.55 14.53 0.64
CA THR A 70 9.09 14.00 -0.64
C THR A 70 7.91 14.83 -1.15
N ASP A 71 7.66 14.77 -2.46
CA ASP A 71 6.58 15.47 -3.14
C ASP A 71 5.40 14.55 -3.41
N PHE A 72 5.70 13.26 -3.58
CA PHE A 72 4.78 12.17 -3.89
C PHE A 72 5.02 11.01 -2.94
N GLY A 73 4.01 10.13 -2.81
CA GLY A 73 4.13 8.92 -2.00
C GLY A 73 3.16 7.83 -2.43
N ILE A 74 3.56 6.57 -2.20
CA ILE A 74 2.66 5.42 -2.35
C ILE A 74 2.01 5.19 -0.99
N ILE A 75 0.67 5.27 -0.93
CA ILE A 75 -0.10 5.28 0.31
C ILE A 75 -1.26 4.28 0.19
N GLY A 76 -1.46 3.47 1.24
CA GLY A 76 -2.67 2.66 1.39
C GLY A 76 -3.87 3.51 1.83
N GLN A 77 -5.06 3.13 1.42
CA GLN A 77 -6.31 3.83 1.72
C GLN A 77 -6.51 4.08 3.22
N SER A 78 -6.21 3.09 4.06
CA SER A 78 -6.35 3.24 5.52
C SER A 78 -5.48 4.38 6.07
N VAL A 79 -4.23 4.47 5.61
CA VAL A 79 -3.31 5.55 6.01
C VAL A 79 -3.77 6.90 5.44
N PHE A 80 -4.29 6.91 4.20
CA PHE A 80 -4.86 8.11 3.60
C PHE A 80 -6.04 8.64 4.43
N VAL A 81 -6.97 7.77 4.81
CA VAL A 81 -8.14 8.14 5.65
C VAL A 81 -7.69 8.68 7.00
N GLN A 82 -6.76 8.00 7.68
CA GLN A 82 -6.21 8.48 8.95
C GLN A 82 -5.56 9.86 8.83
N ALA A 83 -4.83 10.12 7.74
CA ALA A 83 -4.17 11.40 7.52
C ALA A 83 -5.18 12.53 7.28
N VAL A 84 -6.18 12.33 6.42
CA VAL A 84 -7.19 13.37 6.13
C VAL A 84 -8.15 13.61 7.29
N ASP A 85 -8.40 12.60 8.14
CA ASP A 85 -9.23 12.73 9.34
C ASP A 85 -8.42 13.22 10.56
N GLY A 86 -7.08 13.14 10.52
CA GLY A 86 -6.21 13.49 11.65
C GLY A 86 -6.39 12.53 12.81
N THR A 87 -6.48 11.22 12.54
CA THR A 87 -6.72 10.17 13.53
C THR A 87 -5.54 9.21 13.66
N ASP A 88 -5.58 8.31 14.60
CA ASP A 88 -4.60 7.24 14.80
C ASP A 88 -3.15 7.72 14.71
N SER A 89 -2.44 7.35 13.64
CA SER A 89 -1.03 7.75 13.43
C SER A 89 -0.83 9.26 13.28
N PHE A 90 -1.89 10.01 12.99
CA PHE A 90 -1.87 11.46 12.76
C PHE A 90 -2.67 12.26 13.81
N ALA A 91 -3.08 11.63 14.93
CA ALA A 91 -3.85 12.31 15.98
C ALA A 91 -3.12 13.51 16.61
N GLU A 92 -1.80 13.54 16.60
CA GLU A 92 -1.00 14.65 17.13
C GLU A 92 -0.80 15.79 16.11
N THR A 93 -0.74 15.47 14.81
CA THR A 93 -0.58 16.47 13.73
C THR A 93 -1.90 17.06 13.27
N GLY A 94 -3.00 16.32 13.44
CA GLY A 94 -4.33 16.69 12.97
C GLY A 94 -4.55 16.41 11.47
N PRO A 95 -5.71 16.84 10.92
CA PRO A 95 -6.08 16.58 9.52
C PRO A 95 -5.10 17.20 8.52
N ASP A 96 -4.75 16.43 7.48
CA ASP A 96 -3.92 16.88 6.37
C ASP A 96 -4.79 17.31 5.18
N ASP A 97 -4.99 18.61 5.01
CA ASP A 97 -5.72 19.19 3.88
C ASP A 97 -4.86 19.31 2.60
N ASN A 98 -3.56 19.00 2.68
CA ASN A 98 -2.61 19.12 1.56
C ASN A 98 -2.37 17.78 0.84
N LEU A 99 -2.97 16.68 1.29
CA LEU A 99 -2.82 15.36 0.71
C LEU A 99 -3.85 15.11 -0.39
N VAL A 100 -3.38 14.80 -1.61
CA VAL A 100 -4.22 14.59 -2.80
C VAL A 100 -3.91 13.24 -3.46
N ILE A 101 -4.96 12.53 -3.88
CA ILE A 101 -4.82 11.30 -4.69
C ILE A 101 -4.67 11.69 -6.16
N ILE A 102 -3.58 11.24 -6.81
CA ILE A 102 -3.38 11.32 -8.27
C ILE A 102 -4.12 10.17 -8.96
N ALA A 103 -3.93 8.95 -8.45
CA ALA A 103 -4.54 7.76 -9.03
C ALA A 103 -4.60 6.59 -8.05
N PRO A 104 -5.64 5.74 -8.14
CA PRO A 104 -5.61 4.40 -7.58
C PRO A 104 -4.61 3.54 -8.38
N LEU A 105 -3.97 2.59 -7.72
CA LEU A 105 -2.97 1.72 -8.34
C LEU A 105 -3.43 0.27 -8.37
N TYR A 106 -3.73 -0.29 -7.23
CA TYR A 106 -4.19 -1.67 -7.07
C TYR A 106 -4.89 -1.86 -5.73
N SER A 107 -5.65 -2.94 -5.64
CA SER A 107 -6.18 -3.43 -4.37
C SER A 107 -5.12 -4.27 -3.66
N ALA A 108 -4.74 -3.84 -2.47
CA ALA A 108 -3.95 -4.66 -1.58
C ALA A 108 -4.88 -5.61 -0.82
N ILE A 109 -4.71 -6.91 -1.01
CA ILE A 109 -5.51 -7.97 -0.38
C ILE A 109 -4.81 -8.40 0.90
N PHE A 110 -5.55 -8.45 1.99
CA PHE A 110 -5.01 -8.95 3.26
C PHE A 110 -4.79 -10.46 3.22
N GLN A 111 -3.66 -10.90 3.75
CA GLN A 111 -3.23 -12.29 3.75
C GLN A 111 -2.58 -12.60 5.09
N GLN A 112 -3.08 -13.63 5.79
CA GLN A 112 -2.50 -14.09 7.04
C GLN A 112 -1.85 -15.46 6.83
N PHE A 113 -0.53 -15.49 6.98
CA PHE A 113 0.28 -16.71 6.85
C PHE A 113 0.71 -17.19 8.22
N VAL A 114 0.58 -18.48 8.45
CA VAL A 114 0.87 -19.10 9.74
C VAL A 114 1.62 -20.42 9.58
N SER A 115 2.27 -20.87 10.64
CA SER A 115 2.85 -22.19 10.74
C SER A 115 1.74 -23.26 10.78
N LYS A 116 2.10 -24.51 10.42
CA LYS A 116 1.17 -25.63 10.21
C LYS A 116 0.31 -26.06 11.41
N ASP A 117 0.65 -25.62 12.58
CA ASP A 117 -0.03 -25.92 13.85
C ASP A 117 -1.02 -24.83 14.29
N ILE A 118 -1.23 -23.84 13.46
CA ILE A 118 -2.23 -22.77 13.64
C ILE A 118 -3.33 -22.98 12.59
N HIS A 119 -4.56 -23.07 13.03
CA HIS A 119 -5.72 -23.40 12.17
C HIS A 119 -6.86 -22.40 12.27
N SER A 120 -6.81 -21.49 13.26
CA SER A 120 -7.83 -20.50 13.54
C SER A 120 -7.22 -19.24 14.15
N GLU A 121 -7.99 -18.16 14.18
CA GLU A 121 -7.60 -16.92 14.88
C GLU A 121 -7.31 -17.16 16.37
N ALA A 122 -8.04 -18.06 17.01
CA ALA A 122 -7.84 -18.38 18.43
C ALA A 122 -6.47 -19.01 18.74
N ASP A 123 -5.88 -19.71 17.76
CA ASP A 123 -4.57 -20.36 17.91
C ASP A 123 -3.40 -19.35 17.86
N LEU A 124 -3.65 -18.09 17.51
CA LEU A 124 -2.63 -17.04 17.45
C LEU A 124 -2.14 -16.59 18.82
N LYS A 125 -2.92 -16.84 19.90
CA LYS A 125 -2.53 -16.47 21.26
C LYS A 125 -1.26 -17.20 21.71
N GLY A 126 -0.32 -16.42 22.27
CA GLY A 126 0.98 -16.91 22.72
C GLY A 126 1.98 -17.24 21.61
N LYS A 127 1.65 -16.96 20.36
CA LYS A 127 2.52 -17.18 19.19
C LYS A 127 3.43 -15.99 18.92
N LYS A 128 4.46 -16.19 18.10
CA LYS A 128 5.36 -15.14 17.60
C LYS A 128 4.84 -14.63 16.26
N LEU A 129 4.25 -13.45 16.27
CA LEU A 129 3.57 -12.90 15.10
C LEU A 129 4.28 -11.64 14.58
N ILE A 130 4.58 -11.63 13.29
CA ILE A 130 5.14 -10.47 12.60
C ILE A 130 4.01 -9.49 12.33
N VAL A 131 4.14 -8.29 12.92
CA VAL A 131 3.08 -7.26 12.94
C VAL A 131 3.40 -6.05 12.05
N GLY A 132 4.50 -6.07 11.30
CA GLY A 132 4.97 -4.94 10.51
C GLY A 132 6.05 -4.14 11.23
N GLY A 133 6.84 -3.40 10.46
CA GLY A 133 7.89 -2.53 10.99
C GLY A 133 7.33 -1.23 11.55
N PRO A 134 8.07 -0.56 12.46
CA PRO A 134 7.66 0.73 13.00
C PRO A 134 7.40 1.78 11.89
N GLY A 135 6.25 2.45 11.93
CA GLY A 135 5.84 3.44 10.93
C GLY A 135 5.40 2.84 9.59
N SER A 136 5.16 1.53 9.52
CA SER A 136 4.58 0.89 8.34
C SER A 136 3.04 0.83 8.43
N GLY A 137 2.37 0.78 7.28
CA GLY A 137 0.95 0.50 7.20
C GLY A 137 0.59 -0.89 7.78
N ASP A 138 1.48 -1.89 7.64
CA ASP A 138 1.27 -3.23 8.20
C ASP A 138 1.15 -3.21 9.73
N LEU A 139 1.91 -2.35 10.43
CA LEU A 139 1.78 -2.23 11.89
C LEU A 139 0.43 -1.64 12.29
N ALA A 140 0.00 -0.56 11.63
CA ALA A 140 -1.31 0.06 11.88
C ALA A 140 -2.47 -0.93 11.63
N ILE A 141 -2.36 -1.73 10.55
CA ILE A 141 -3.34 -2.78 10.24
C ILE A 141 -3.33 -3.88 11.30
N SER A 142 -2.14 -4.30 11.76
CA SER A 142 -2.04 -5.33 12.81
C SER A 142 -2.73 -4.90 14.09
N GLU A 143 -2.57 -3.64 14.50
CA GLU A 143 -3.25 -3.10 15.69
C GLU A 143 -4.77 -3.19 15.55
N ALA A 144 -5.33 -2.74 14.42
CA ALA A 144 -6.76 -2.81 14.15
C ALA A 144 -7.27 -4.26 14.03
N LEU A 145 -6.54 -5.12 13.31
CA LEU A 145 -6.90 -6.51 13.07
C LEU A 145 -6.97 -7.30 14.38
N TYR A 146 -5.91 -7.25 15.19
CA TYR A 146 -5.92 -8.01 16.45
C TYR A 146 -6.94 -7.46 17.43
N ALA A 147 -7.22 -6.16 17.42
CA ALA A 147 -8.34 -5.59 18.18
C ALA A 147 -9.70 -6.14 17.70
N ALA A 148 -9.91 -6.26 16.38
CA ALA A 148 -11.11 -6.88 15.80
C ALA A 148 -11.27 -8.36 16.21
N MET A 149 -10.16 -9.09 16.36
CA MET A 149 -10.13 -10.46 16.90
C MET A 149 -10.30 -10.53 18.43
N GLY A 150 -10.49 -9.41 19.12
CA GLY A 150 -10.55 -9.34 20.58
C GLY A 150 -9.22 -9.64 21.26
N MET A 151 -8.11 -9.31 20.60
CA MET A 151 -6.74 -9.52 21.08
C MET A 151 -5.99 -8.18 21.17
N THR A 152 -4.95 -8.17 21.98
CA THR A 152 -3.98 -7.09 22.05
C THR A 152 -2.55 -7.64 21.84
N PHE A 153 -1.57 -6.81 21.66
CA PHE A 153 -0.16 -7.23 21.54
C PHE A 153 0.42 -7.86 22.83
N GLU A 154 -0.35 -7.85 23.95
CA GLU A 154 -0.01 -8.59 25.17
C GLU A 154 -0.44 -10.07 25.11
N ASP A 155 -1.34 -10.44 24.18
CA ASP A 155 -1.83 -11.81 24.01
C ASP A 155 -0.86 -12.72 23.23
N PHE A 156 0.18 -12.16 22.61
CA PHE A 156 1.18 -12.89 21.78
C PHE A 156 2.53 -12.16 21.83
N GLU A 157 3.56 -12.71 21.20
CA GLU A 157 4.91 -12.08 21.08
C GLU A 157 4.99 -11.31 19.73
N PRO A 158 4.84 -9.98 19.71
CA PRO A 158 4.91 -9.21 18.46
C PRO A 158 6.35 -9.05 17.98
N LEU A 159 6.57 -9.32 16.69
CA LEU A 159 7.85 -9.10 16.01
C LEU A 159 7.68 -7.95 15.01
N TYR A 160 8.38 -6.85 15.25
CA TYR A 160 8.28 -5.60 14.47
C TYR A 160 9.21 -5.64 13.26
N LEU A 161 8.86 -6.47 12.27
CA LEU A 161 9.63 -6.71 11.05
C LEU A 161 8.81 -6.36 9.82
N GLY A 162 9.47 -5.90 8.75
CA GLY A 162 8.83 -5.73 7.45
C GLY A 162 8.52 -7.08 6.80
N SER A 163 7.62 -7.11 5.81
CA SER A 163 7.09 -8.35 5.22
C SER A 163 8.19 -9.28 4.66
N THR A 164 9.23 -8.74 4.02
CA THR A 164 10.33 -9.55 3.46
C THR A 164 11.19 -10.19 4.56
N GLU A 165 11.63 -9.40 5.54
CA GLU A 165 12.42 -9.88 6.68
C GLU A 165 11.61 -10.85 7.55
N GLY A 166 10.31 -10.54 7.69
CA GLY A 166 9.36 -11.39 8.38
C GLY A 166 9.21 -12.75 7.75
N ALA A 167 9.10 -12.82 6.43
CA ALA A 167 9.01 -14.08 5.71
C ALA A 167 10.29 -14.93 5.87
N GLU A 168 11.47 -14.32 5.84
CA GLU A 168 12.73 -15.02 6.13
C GLU A 168 12.75 -15.56 7.55
N THR A 169 12.28 -14.76 8.52
CA THR A 169 12.17 -15.15 9.93
C THR A 169 11.23 -16.34 10.12
N MET A 170 10.07 -16.38 9.41
CA MET A 170 9.19 -17.55 9.37
C MET A 170 9.86 -18.78 8.74
N LYS A 171 10.56 -18.59 7.63
CA LYS A 171 11.27 -19.67 6.91
C LYS A 171 12.28 -20.37 7.82
N ASP A 172 12.94 -19.61 8.67
CA ASP A 172 13.93 -20.10 9.64
C ASP A 172 13.29 -20.70 10.90
N GLY A 173 11.96 -20.61 11.05
CA GLY A 173 11.20 -21.15 12.18
C GLY A 173 11.29 -20.27 13.44
N HIS A 174 11.60 -19.00 13.28
CA HIS A 174 11.70 -18.04 14.40
C HIS A 174 10.43 -17.18 14.58
N ALA A 175 9.46 -17.30 13.69
CA ALA A 175 8.12 -16.73 13.80
C ALA A 175 7.07 -17.76 13.42
N ASP A 176 5.88 -17.65 14.02
CA ASP A 176 4.76 -18.56 13.85
C ASP A 176 3.71 -18.02 12.88
N GLY A 177 3.70 -16.71 12.64
CA GLY A 177 2.79 -16.07 11.71
C GLY A 177 3.28 -14.73 11.21
N ALA A 178 2.75 -14.33 10.05
CA ALA A 178 2.99 -13.03 9.44
C ALA A 178 1.74 -12.58 8.70
N ILE A 179 1.57 -11.28 8.58
CA ILE A 179 0.56 -10.67 7.72
C ILE A 179 1.21 -10.06 6.49
N ALA A 180 0.43 -9.91 5.43
CA ALA A 180 0.76 -9.06 4.29
C ALA A 180 -0.52 -8.41 3.77
N LEU A 181 -0.43 -7.13 3.45
CA LEU A 181 -1.46 -6.40 2.72
C LEU A 181 -0.86 -5.92 1.40
N THR A 182 -1.05 -6.72 0.35
CA THR A 182 -0.40 -6.51 -0.95
C THR A 182 -1.15 -7.24 -2.07
N GLN A 183 -0.67 -7.13 -3.32
CA GLN A 183 -1.26 -7.86 -4.45
C GLN A 183 -1.10 -9.39 -4.29
N LEU A 184 -1.98 -10.13 -4.97
CA LEU A 184 -1.95 -11.57 -5.09
C LEU A 184 -1.28 -12.01 -6.41
N PRO A 185 -0.48 -13.13 -6.40
CA PRO A 185 0.13 -13.73 -5.24
C PRO A 185 1.35 -12.93 -4.77
N PHE A 186 1.60 -12.88 -3.47
CA PHE A 186 2.82 -12.24 -2.95
C PHE A 186 4.01 -13.20 -3.08
N SER A 187 5.00 -12.85 -3.90
CA SER A 187 6.09 -13.75 -4.31
C SER A 187 6.88 -14.34 -3.12
N THR A 188 7.12 -13.52 -2.10
CA THR A 188 7.83 -13.93 -0.89
C THR A 188 7.11 -15.08 -0.16
N PHE A 189 5.78 -15.02 -0.08
CA PHE A 189 4.98 -16.08 0.55
C PHE A 189 4.69 -17.27 -0.38
N VAL A 190 4.75 -17.09 -1.69
CA VAL A 190 4.76 -18.21 -2.64
C VAL A 190 5.92 -19.17 -2.34
N GLU A 191 7.11 -18.65 -2.05
CA GLU A 191 8.27 -19.47 -1.69
C GLU A 191 8.04 -20.25 -0.40
N LEU A 192 7.48 -19.61 0.63
CA LEU A 192 7.19 -20.24 1.92
C LEU A 192 6.12 -21.34 1.82
N THR A 193 5.04 -21.08 1.08
CA THR A 193 3.98 -22.09 0.87
C THR A 193 4.47 -23.23 0.02
N ASN A 194 5.29 -22.99 -1.02
CA ASN A 194 5.92 -24.05 -1.81
C ASN A 194 6.87 -24.93 -0.99
N ALA A 195 7.53 -24.37 0.01
CA ALA A 195 8.41 -25.09 0.94
C ALA A 195 7.65 -25.77 2.10
N ASP A 196 6.32 -25.72 2.14
CA ASP A 196 5.47 -26.18 3.26
C ASP A 196 5.86 -25.58 4.62
N LYS A 197 6.26 -24.30 4.62
CA LYS A 197 6.66 -23.54 5.80
C LYS A 197 5.59 -22.58 6.30
N ALA A 198 4.66 -22.18 5.43
CA ALA A 198 3.55 -21.33 5.77
C ALA A 198 2.27 -21.79 5.07
N TYR A 199 1.14 -21.47 5.69
CA TYR A 199 -0.22 -21.77 5.23
C TYR A 199 -1.08 -20.54 5.46
N LEU A 200 -2.10 -20.35 4.62
CA LEU A 200 -3.13 -19.34 4.86
C LEU A 200 -4.19 -19.92 5.81
N ILE A 201 -4.65 -19.08 6.73
CA ILE A 201 -5.89 -19.37 7.48
C ILE A 201 -6.99 -18.39 7.05
N PRO A 202 -8.26 -18.84 7.02
CA PRO A 202 -9.38 -17.94 6.82
C PRO A 202 -9.52 -17.00 8.02
N LEU A 203 -9.97 -15.77 7.75
CA LEU A 203 -10.46 -14.88 8.79
C LEU A 203 -11.91 -15.26 9.17
N GLU A 204 -12.28 -15.06 10.41
CA GLU A 204 -13.66 -15.17 10.83
C GLU A 204 -14.48 -14.02 10.22
N GLN A 205 -15.76 -14.27 9.92
CA GLN A 205 -16.62 -13.26 9.28
C GLN A 205 -16.77 -12.01 10.17
N ASP A 206 -16.89 -12.20 11.49
CA ASP A 206 -17.00 -11.10 12.46
C ASP A 206 -15.75 -10.20 12.44
N THR A 207 -14.55 -10.79 12.23
CA THR A 207 -13.29 -10.03 12.07
C THR A 207 -13.31 -9.22 10.77
N ILE A 208 -13.77 -9.82 9.67
CA ILE A 208 -13.87 -9.12 8.37
C ILE A 208 -14.87 -7.96 8.48
N ASP A 209 -16.04 -8.20 9.08
CA ASP A 209 -17.08 -7.19 9.25
C ASP A 209 -16.58 -6.02 10.12
N ALA A 210 -15.86 -6.31 11.20
CA ALA A 210 -15.28 -5.30 12.07
C ALA A 210 -14.17 -4.48 11.35
N MET A 211 -13.33 -5.11 10.52
CA MET A 211 -12.31 -4.40 9.75
C MET A 211 -12.90 -3.51 8.66
N CYS A 212 -14.04 -3.90 8.10
CA CYS A 212 -14.72 -3.15 7.02
C CYS A 212 -15.72 -2.09 7.54
N ASP A 213 -15.95 -2.04 8.85
CA ASP A 213 -16.76 -0.99 9.47
C ASP A 213 -15.97 0.34 9.47
N PRO A 214 -16.49 1.41 8.84
CA PRO A 214 -15.79 2.71 8.82
C PRO A 214 -15.72 3.35 10.22
N GLY A 215 -16.55 2.95 11.18
CA GLY A 215 -16.62 3.59 12.50
C GLY A 215 -16.89 5.08 12.39
N ASP A 216 -16.04 5.91 13.00
CA ASP A 216 -16.13 7.38 12.99
C ASP A 216 -15.33 8.02 11.83
N HIS A 217 -14.71 7.24 10.94
CA HIS A 217 -13.94 7.76 9.80
C HIS A 217 -14.84 8.28 8.68
N SER A 218 -14.36 9.28 7.95
CA SER A 218 -15.05 9.86 6.79
C SER A 218 -15.28 8.86 5.65
N TYR A 219 -14.41 7.85 5.54
CA TYR A 219 -14.45 6.80 4.52
C TYR A 219 -14.07 5.45 5.10
N PRO A 220 -14.55 4.33 4.54
CA PRO A 220 -14.08 3.01 4.93
C PRO A 220 -12.61 2.83 4.54
N SER A 221 -11.82 2.31 5.47
CA SER A 221 -10.40 1.99 5.23
C SER A 221 -10.23 0.66 4.49
N TYR A 222 -11.18 -0.24 4.64
CA TYR A 222 -11.16 -1.59 4.07
C TYR A 222 -12.52 -1.97 3.51
N TYR A 223 -12.53 -2.98 2.63
CA TYR A 223 -13.73 -3.57 2.05
C TYR A 223 -13.58 -5.09 1.94
N PRO A 224 -14.70 -5.87 1.97
CA PRO A 224 -14.65 -7.32 1.84
C PRO A 224 -14.00 -7.76 0.54
N ALA A 225 -13.16 -8.78 0.60
CA ALA A 225 -12.44 -9.36 -0.52
C ALA A 225 -12.32 -10.88 -0.40
N VAL A 226 -11.77 -11.51 -1.42
CA VAL A 226 -11.55 -12.97 -1.46
C VAL A 226 -10.16 -13.24 -2.01
N ILE A 227 -9.43 -14.17 -1.41
CA ILE A 227 -8.25 -14.79 -2.01
C ILE A 227 -8.75 -15.95 -2.88
N PRO A 228 -8.62 -15.93 -4.21
CA PRO A 228 -9.10 -16.98 -5.08
C PRO A 228 -8.45 -18.33 -4.76
N ALA A 229 -9.18 -19.42 -4.97
CA ALA A 229 -8.63 -20.77 -4.85
C ALA A 229 -7.37 -20.93 -5.74
N ASP A 230 -6.47 -21.78 -5.31
CA ASP A 230 -5.21 -22.07 -6.01
C ASP A 230 -4.24 -20.89 -6.17
N THR A 231 -4.46 -19.79 -5.42
CA THR A 231 -3.49 -18.66 -5.37
C THR A 231 -2.16 -19.11 -4.75
N TYR A 232 -2.22 -19.97 -3.72
CA TYR A 232 -1.05 -20.53 -3.05
C TYR A 232 -1.11 -22.05 -2.99
N LYS A 233 0.04 -22.70 -2.81
CA LYS A 233 0.13 -24.15 -2.68
C LYS A 233 -0.75 -24.62 -1.52
N ASN A 234 -1.53 -25.68 -1.76
CA ASN A 234 -2.45 -26.31 -0.79
C ASN A 234 -3.67 -25.45 -0.36
N GLN A 235 -3.88 -24.29 -0.95
CA GLN A 235 -5.07 -23.48 -0.75
C GLN A 235 -6.08 -23.80 -1.86
N THR A 236 -6.94 -24.79 -1.63
CA THR A 236 -7.87 -25.36 -2.64
C THR A 236 -9.25 -24.68 -2.65
N GLU A 237 -9.51 -23.82 -1.69
CA GLU A 237 -10.79 -23.11 -1.54
C GLU A 237 -10.56 -21.60 -1.55
N GLU A 238 -11.59 -20.85 -1.94
CA GLU A 238 -11.58 -19.40 -1.76
C GLU A 238 -11.56 -19.04 -0.29
N LEU A 239 -10.76 -18.04 0.08
CA LEU A 239 -10.68 -17.57 1.46
C LEU A 239 -11.23 -16.15 1.55
N PRO A 240 -12.35 -15.93 2.29
CA PRO A 240 -12.83 -14.60 2.62
C PRO A 240 -11.77 -13.81 3.39
N THR A 241 -11.66 -12.53 3.05
CA THR A 241 -10.71 -11.61 3.66
C THR A 241 -11.19 -10.16 3.44
N PHE A 242 -10.33 -9.19 3.67
CA PHE A 242 -10.57 -7.80 3.32
C PHE A 242 -9.44 -7.24 2.45
N ALA A 243 -9.70 -6.11 1.83
CA ALA A 243 -8.75 -5.39 1.00
C ALA A 243 -8.78 -3.90 1.28
N THR A 244 -7.75 -3.21 0.81
CA THR A 244 -7.66 -1.75 0.81
C THR A 244 -7.12 -1.25 -0.52
N GLY A 245 -7.49 -0.03 -0.91
CA GLY A 245 -6.90 0.63 -2.07
C GLY A 245 -5.45 1.04 -1.80
N THR A 246 -4.67 1.11 -2.86
CA THR A 246 -3.32 1.70 -2.85
C THR A 246 -3.29 2.82 -3.86
N TYR A 247 -2.75 3.96 -3.47
CA TYR A 247 -2.78 5.19 -4.25
C TYR A 247 -1.39 5.76 -4.50
N LEU A 248 -1.23 6.42 -5.65
CA LEU A 248 -0.20 7.44 -5.82
C LEU A 248 -0.80 8.75 -5.33
N CYS A 249 -0.17 9.34 -4.32
CA CYS A 249 -0.56 10.61 -3.74
C CYS A 249 0.52 11.68 -3.93
N CYS A 250 0.13 12.94 -3.81
CA CYS A 250 1.04 14.08 -3.81
C CYS A 250 0.57 15.17 -2.86
N ARG A 251 1.41 16.19 -2.68
CA ARG A 251 1.02 17.44 -2.01
C ARG A 251 0.22 18.32 -2.96
N ALA A 252 -0.89 18.91 -2.49
CA ALA A 252 -1.71 19.83 -3.27
C ALA A 252 -0.96 21.13 -3.64
N ASP A 253 0.00 21.55 -2.81
CA ASP A 253 0.80 22.77 -3.02
C ASP A 253 1.81 22.67 -4.18
N LEU A 254 1.95 21.50 -4.80
CA LEU A 254 2.66 21.34 -6.09
C LEU A 254 1.96 22.07 -7.25
N GLY A 255 0.69 22.42 -7.09
CA GLY A 255 -0.11 23.18 -8.01
C GLY A 255 -1.00 22.33 -8.93
N GLU A 256 -2.21 22.82 -9.14
CA GLU A 256 -3.27 22.13 -9.87
C GLU A 256 -2.85 21.73 -11.30
N GLU A 257 -2.12 22.61 -12.01
CA GLU A 257 -1.70 22.36 -13.39
C GLU A 257 -0.76 21.16 -13.49
N LEU A 258 0.25 21.07 -12.62
CA LEU A 258 1.19 19.93 -12.60
C LEU A 258 0.45 18.63 -12.29
N ILE A 259 -0.39 18.63 -11.25
CA ILE A 259 -1.15 17.45 -10.81
C ILE A 259 -2.08 16.98 -11.93
N TYR A 260 -2.81 17.90 -12.57
CA TYR A 260 -3.70 17.59 -13.69
C TYR A 260 -2.97 16.96 -14.86
N GLU A 261 -1.86 17.59 -15.32
CA GLU A 261 -1.12 17.11 -16.50
C GLU A 261 -0.40 15.77 -16.20
N MET A 262 0.08 15.54 -14.98
CA MET A 262 0.64 14.25 -14.59
C MET A 262 -0.43 13.15 -14.57
N THR A 263 -1.60 13.42 -13.98
CA THR A 263 -2.74 12.51 -13.96
C THR A 263 -3.19 12.18 -15.38
N LYS A 264 -3.38 13.20 -16.21
CA LYS A 264 -3.76 13.04 -17.62
C LYS A 264 -2.72 12.21 -18.39
N TYR A 265 -1.42 12.53 -18.25
CA TYR A 265 -0.36 11.76 -18.91
C TYR A 265 -0.38 10.29 -18.50
N MET A 266 -0.63 10.00 -17.24
CA MET A 266 -0.72 8.63 -16.72
C MET A 266 -1.84 7.86 -17.42
N TRP A 267 -3.04 8.45 -17.53
CA TRP A 267 -4.20 7.80 -18.17
C TRP A 267 -4.07 7.72 -19.68
N GLU A 268 -3.48 8.70 -20.33
CA GLU A 268 -3.20 8.67 -21.79
C GLU A 268 -2.14 7.61 -22.15
N ASN A 269 -1.30 7.19 -21.19
CA ASN A 269 -0.24 6.19 -21.38
C ASN A 269 -0.46 4.93 -20.53
N ILE A 270 -1.71 4.61 -20.19
CA ILE A 270 -2.06 3.52 -19.27
C ILE A 270 -1.59 2.16 -19.81
N GLU A 271 -1.67 1.90 -21.10
CA GLU A 271 -1.19 0.65 -21.71
C GLU A 271 0.31 0.43 -21.45
N ARG A 272 1.11 1.50 -21.54
CA ARG A 272 2.53 1.44 -21.20
C ARG A 272 2.72 1.21 -19.70
N LEU A 273 2.00 1.94 -18.85
CA LEU A 273 2.09 1.80 -17.39
C LEU A 273 1.81 0.34 -16.98
N ASN A 274 0.77 -0.27 -17.53
CA ASN A 274 0.36 -1.64 -17.24
C ASN A 274 1.45 -2.68 -17.59
N THR A 275 2.37 -2.39 -18.51
CA THR A 275 3.47 -3.31 -18.82
C THR A 275 4.65 -3.23 -17.85
N LEU A 276 4.72 -2.21 -17.01
CA LEU A 276 5.90 -1.96 -16.17
C LEU A 276 5.93 -2.83 -14.91
N HIS A 277 4.78 -3.23 -14.38
CA HIS A 277 4.71 -4.07 -13.18
C HIS A 277 3.38 -4.80 -13.06
N ALA A 278 3.41 -6.03 -12.56
CA ALA A 278 2.20 -6.87 -12.40
C ALA A 278 1.11 -6.23 -11.52
N ALA A 279 1.48 -5.48 -10.50
CA ALA A 279 0.52 -4.82 -9.61
C ALA A 279 -0.38 -3.79 -10.32
N VAL A 280 0.05 -3.22 -11.42
CA VAL A 280 -0.71 -2.24 -12.22
C VAL A 280 -1.14 -2.79 -13.58
N ALA A 281 -0.98 -4.11 -13.83
CA ALA A 281 -1.24 -4.71 -15.14
C ALA A 281 -2.70 -4.56 -15.60
N ASP A 282 -3.64 -4.55 -14.67
CA ASP A 282 -5.08 -4.47 -14.93
C ASP A 282 -5.68 -3.09 -14.61
N LEU A 283 -4.82 -2.09 -14.39
CA LEU A 283 -5.28 -0.74 -14.08
C LEU A 283 -6.01 -0.13 -15.30
N THR A 284 -7.23 0.33 -15.08
CA THR A 284 -8.05 0.99 -16.10
C THR A 284 -8.75 2.20 -15.51
N ILE A 285 -9.12 3.17 -16.35
CA ILE A 285 -9.86 4.35 -15.90
C ILE A 285 -11.27 3.99 -15.39
N ASP A 286 -11.83 2.87 -15.84
CA ASP A 286 -13.15 2.39 -15.41
C ASP A 286 -13.11 1.68 -14.04
N ALA A 287 -11.91 1.44 -13.49
CA ALA A 287 -11.71 0.87 -12.15
C ALA A 287 -11.70 1.92 -11.02
N LEU A 288 -12.02 3.18 -11.35
CA LEU A 288 -12.08 4.32 -10.42
C LEU A 288 -13.38 4.39 -9.63
#